data_a42c8c4c34c34d3c5780eba3adf0c302
#
_entry.id   a42c8c4c34c34d3c5780eba3adf0c302
#
_cell.length_a   1.000
_cell.length_b   1.000
_cell.length_c   1.000
_cell.angle_alpha   90.00
_cell.angle_beta   90.00
_cell.angle_gamma   90.00
#
_symmetry.space_group_name_H-M   'P 1'
#
loop_
_entity.id
_entity.type
_entity.pdbx_description
1 polymer ?
#
loop_
_entity_poly.entity_id
_entity_poly.type
_entity_poly.pdbx_seq_one_letter_code
_entity_poly.pdbx_strand_id
1 'polypeptide(L)'
;MANPIIMVVDDEVDVANVISDTIRDTGKYEVLTAYSAKDALDKLNKNRSFLGLGGNKIRLVFLDIKMPEVDGLQLLEKIRKDYGEDIGISMLTAWEDEEKWDRATSGFVVNYIKKPFKGDELIATVEKFFEGKDTSMVLNTFEKHIEKREEFKKKG
;
A
#
# COMPACT_ATOMS: atom_id res chain seq x y z
N MET A 1 -1.14 -18.11 -17.10
CA MET A 1 -1.03 -17.75 -15.67
C MET A 1 -1.96 -16.61 -15.34
N ALA A 2 -2.56 -16.63 -14.18
CA ALA A 2 -3.38 -15.52 -13.73
C ALA A 2 -2.54 -14.26 -13.53
N ASN A 3 -3.09 -13.09 -13.87
CA ASN A 3 -2.42 -11.83 -13.62
C ASN A 3 -2.31 -11.58 -12.10
N PRO A 4 -1.23 -10.93 -11.63
CA PRO A 4 -1.14 -10.53 -10.23
C PRO A 4 -2.31 -9.62 -9.85
N ILE A 5 -2.78 -9.76 -8.61
CA ILE A 5 -3.87 -8.93 -8.09
C ILE A 5 -3.30 -7.79 -7.27
N ILE A 6 -3.77 -6.59 -7.58
CA ILE A 6 -3.48 -5.37 -6.82
C ILE A 6 -4.78 -4.91 -6.18
N MET A 7 -4.73 -4.52 -4.92
CA MET A 7 -5.90 -3.96 -4.25
C MET A 7 -5.67 -2.48 -3.95
N VAL A 8 -6.70 -1.68 -4.18
CA VAL A 8 -6.70 -0.24 -3.84
C VAL A 8 -7.71 -0.02 -2.72
N VAL A 9 -7.27 0.55 -1.61
CA VAL A 9 -8.10 0.80 -0.43
C VAL A 9 -8.15 2.30 -0.14
N ASP A 10 -9.31 2.91 -0.35
CA ASP A 10 -9.57 4.32 -0.07
C ASP A 10 -11.07 4.51 0.13
N ASP A 11 -11.49 5.20 1.18
CA ASP A 11 -12.89 5.46 1.46
C ASP A 11 -13.51 6.52 0.53
N GLU A 12 -12.68 7.33 -0.12
CA GLU A 12 -13.11 8.22 -1.17
C GLU A 12 -13.29 7.43 -2.48
N VAL A 13 -14.53 7.08 -2.78
CA VAL A 13 -14.86 6.19 -3.91
C VAL A 13 -14.28 6.67 -5.24
N ASP A 14 -14.38 7.96 -5.52
CA ASP A 14 -13.86 8.52 -6.77
C ASP A 14 -12.33 8.39 -6.87
N VAL A 15 -11.62 8.66 -5.77
CA VAL A 15 -10.16 8.52 -5.71
C VAL A 15 -9.76 7.06 -5.90
N ALA A 16 -10.39 6.15 -5.18
CA ALA A 16 -10.14 4.71 -5.30
C ALA A 16 -10.34 4.23 -6.73
N ASN A 17 -11.41 4.68 -7.38
CA ASN A 17 -11.74 4.27 -8.74
C ASN A 17 -10.75 4.83 -9.77
N VAL A 18 -10.30 6.08 -9.60
CA VAL A 18 -9.27 6.67 -10.48
C VAL A 18 -7.97 5.89 -10.39
N ILE A 19 -7.52 5.55 -9.18
CA ILE A 19 -6.31 4.74 -8.99
C ILE A 19 -6.48 3.37 -9.64
N SER A 20 -7.60 2.71 -9.36
CA SER A 20 -7.89 1.38 -9.88
C SER A 20 -7.92 1.36 -11.41
N ASP A 21 -8.59 2.33 -12.01
CA ASP A 21 -8.68 2.44 -13.47
C ASP A 21 -7.33 2.72 -14.10
N THR A 22 -6.52 3.59 -13.49
CA THR A 22 -5.16 3.89 -13.96
C THR A 22 -4.30 2.62 -14.05
N ILE A 23 -4.37 1.77 -13.03
CA ILE A 23 -3.61 0.52 -13.00
C ILE A 23 -4.22 -0.51 -13.97
N ARG A 24 -5.55 -0.63 -13.96
CA ARG A 24 -6.29 -1.58 -14.80
C ARG A 24 -6.06 -1.31 -16.28
N ASP A 25 -5.96 -0.04 -16.68
CA ASP A 25 -5.76 0.37 -18.07
C ASP A 25 -4.43 -0.11 -18.65
N THR A 26 -3.46 -0.49 -17.82
CA THR A 26 -2.22 -1.10 -18.32
C THR A 26 -2.45 -2.48 -18.94
N GLY A 27 -3.55 -3.15 -18.59
CA GLY A 27 -3.88 -4.50 -19.07
C GLY A 27 -3.04 -5.63 -18.46
N LYS A 28 -2.16 -5.32 -17.53
CA LYS A 28 -1.19 -6.30 -16.97
C LYS A 28 -1.60 -6.88 -15.63
N TYR A 29 -2.55 -6.25 -14.94
CA TYR A 29 -2.90 -6.59 -13.57
C TYR A 29 -4.40 -6.71 -13.38
N GLU A 30 -4.81 -7.58 -12.49
CA GLU A 30 -6.17 -7.59 -11.97
C GLU A 30 -6.24 -6.62 -10.79
N VAL A 31 -7.27 -5.79 -10.73
CA VAL A 31 -7.40 -4.77 -9.69
C VAL A 31 -8.71 -4.94 -8.93
N LEU A 32 -8.60 -5.05 -7.62
CA LEU A 32 -9.72 -5.02 -6.69
C LEU A 32 -9.75 -3.67 -5.99
N THR A 33 -10.94 -3.15 -5.74
CA THR A 33 -11.13 -1.87 -5.06
C THR A 33 -11.90 -2.10 -3.78
N ALA A 34 -11.39 -1.59 -2.66
CA ALA A 34 -12.06 -1.64 -1.36
C ALA A 34 -12.25 -0.22 -0.83
N TYR A 35 -13.44 0.06 -0.29
CA TYR A 35 -13.78 1.41 0.18
C TYR A 35 -13.77 1.54 1.70
N SER A 36 -13.31 0.48 2.40
CA SER A 36 -13.17 0.47 3.85
C SER A 36 -12.16 -0.59 4.27
N ALA A 37 -11.68 -0.50 5.50
CA ALA A 37 -10.79 -1.51 6.06
C ALA A 37 -11.48 -2.88 6.13
N LYS A 38 -12.75 -2.92 6.52
CA LYS A 38 -13.53 -4.16 6.57
C LYS A 38 -13.63 -4.83 5.21
N ASP A 39 -13.95 -4.07 4.17
CA ASP A 39 -14.04 -4.57 2.81
C ASP A 39 -12.67 -5.09 2.33
N ALA A 40 -11.61 -4.38 2.66
CA ALA A 40 -10.24 -4.80 2.33
C ALA A 40 -9.91 -6.15 2.98
N LEU A 41 -10.20 -6.30 4.27
CA LEU A 41 -9.96 -7.55 4.99
C LEU A 41 -10.78 -8.72 4.44
N ASP A 42 -12.03 -8.47 4.07
CA ASP A 42 -12.88 -9.48 3.44
C ASP A 42 -12.28 -9.96 2.10
N LYS A 43 -11.81 -9.02 1.28
CA LYS A 43 -11.17 -9.34 0.00
C LYS A 43 -9.85 -10.09 0.17
N LEU A 44 -9.05 -9.70 1.16
CA LEU A 44 -7.81 -10.43 1.50
C LEU A 44 -8.13 -11.85 1.94
N ASN A 45 -9.13 -12.03 2.78
CA ASN A 45 -9.53 -13.35 3.26
C ASN A 45 -10.01 -14.26 2.12
N LYS A 46 -10.77 -13.72 1.19
CA LYS A 46 -11.27 -14.47 0.02
C LYS A 46 -10.17 -14.84 -0.99
N ASN A 47 -9.04 -14.15 -0.95
CA ASN A 47 -7.94 -14.35 -1.88
C ASN A 47 -6.74 -15.06 -1.28
N ARG A 48 -6.91 -15.72 -0.14
CA ARG A 48 -5.89 -16.59 0.43
C ARG A 48 -5.59 -17.73 -0.54
N SER A 49 -4.33 -18.11 -0.62
CA SER A 49 -3.93 -19.26 -1.41
C SER A 49 -4.54 -20.55 -0.85
N PHE A 50 -4.70 -21.53 -1.72
CA PHE A 50 -5.27 -22.84 -1.36
C PHE A 50 -4.53 -23.47 -0.17
N LEU A 51 -5.25 -23.86 0.86
CA LEU A 51 -4.74 -24.44 2.10
C LEU A 51 -3.77 -23.53 2.88
N GLY A 52 -3.79 -22.21 2.63
CA GLY A 52 -2.88 -21.28 3.29
C GLY A 52 -1.42 -21.40 2.87
N LEU A 53 -1.13 -22.17 1.85
CA LEU A 53 0.22 -22.35 1.31
C LEU A 53 0.47 -21.34 0.19
N GLY A 54 1.60 -20.65 0.23
CA GLY A 54 2.01 -19.71 -0.81
C GLY A 54 1.46 -18.29 -0.68
N GLY A 55 0.95 -17.91 0.48
CA GLY A 55 0.53 -16.52 0.76
C GLY A 55 -0.84 -16.14 0.21
N ASN A 56 -0.99 -14.92 -0.26
CA ASN A 56 -2.23 -14.34 -0.76
C ASN A 56 -2.12 -14.04 -2.25
N LYS A 57 -3.23 -14.16 -2.98
CA LYS A 57 -3.28 -13.82 -4.41
C LYS A 57 -3.16 -12.31 -4.63
N ILE A 58 -3.55 -11.50 -3.64
CA ILE A 58 -3.33 -10.06 -3.64
C ILE A 58 -1.87 -9.84 -3.25
N ARG A 59 -1.09 -9.23 -4.15
CA ARG A 59 0.35 -9.08 -3.98
C ARG A 59 0.78 -7.68 -3.55
N LEU A 60 0.01 -6.66 -3.93
CA LEU A 60 0.31 -5.26 -3.63
C LEU A 60 -0.98 -4.55 -3.24
N VAL A 61 -0.91 -3.75 -2.19
CA VAL A 61 -2.04 -2.93 -1.72
C VAL A 61 -1.64 -1.46 -1.70
N PHE A 62 -2.42 -0.62 -2.37
CA PHE A 62 -2.36 0.82 -2.20
C PHE A 62 -3.35 1.18 -1.10
N LEU A 63 -2.87 1.81 -0.04
CA LEU A 63 -3.62 1.96 1.19
C LEU A 63 -3.64 3.42 1.66
N ASP A 64 -4.82 4.02 1.67
CA ASP A 64 -5.01 5.37 2.23
C ASP A 64 -4.85 5.33 3.75
N ILE A 65 -4.09 6.27 4.31
CA ILE A 65 -3.90 6.35 5.76
C ILE A 65 -5.18 6.81 6.45
N LYS A 66 -5.85 7.81 5.89
CA LYS A 66 -6.97 8.48 6.55
C LYS A 66 -8.31 7.91 6.13
N MET A 67 -8.83 6.97 6.91
CA MET A 67 -10.15 6.39 6.71
C MET A 67 -10.94 6.41 8.02
N PRO A 68 -12.30 6.47 7.97
CA PRO A 68 -13.11 6.42 9.18
C PRO A 68 -13.08 5.03 9.83
N GLU A 69 -13.37 4.97 11.11
CA GLU A 69 -13.44 3.77 11.96
C GLU A 69 -12.08 3.08 12.14
N VAL A 70 -11.66 2.31 11.16
CA VAL A 70 -10.33 1.67 11.14
C VAL A 70 -9.48 2.38 10.10
N ASP A 71 -8.47 3.13 10.53
CA ASP A 71 -7.60 3.85 9.61
C ASP A 71 -6.60 2.94 8.88
N GLY A 72 -5.89 3.51 7.90
CA GLY A 72 -4.95 2.75 7.09
C GLY A 72 -3.78 2.18 7.88
N LEU A 73 -3.36 2.83 8.96
CA LEU A 73 -2.27 2.32 9.81
C LEU A 73 -2.70 1.10 10.61
N GLN A 74 -3.91 1.13 11.14
CA GLN A 74 -4.48 -0.03 11.84
C GLN A 74 -4.66 -1.21 10.89
N LEU A 75 -5.11 -0.93 9.67
CA LEU A 75 -5.23 -1.96 8.63
C LEU A 75 -3.86 -2.52 8.23
N LEU A 76 -2.84 -1.67 8.07
CA LEU A 76 -1.47 -2.10 7.80
C LEU A 76 -0.97 -3.05 8.88
N GLU A 77 -1.13 -2.68 10.15
CA GLU A 77 -0.72 -3.52 11.28
C GLU A 77 -1.44 -4.87 11.26
N LYS A 78 -2.73 -4.88 10.95
CA LYS A 78 -3.53 -6.09 10.82
C LYS A 78 -3.06 -6.99 9.67
N ILE A 79 -2.77 -6.40 8.53
CA ILE A 79 -2.25 -7.14 7.36
C ILE A 79 -0.90 -7.78 7.70
N ARG A 80 0.00 -7.04 8.35
CA ARG A 80 1.31 -7.57 8.76
C ARG A 80 1.19 -8.70 9.76
N LYS A 81 0.25 -8.60 10.69
CA LYS A 81 0.00 -9.65 11.68
C LYS A 81 -0.54 -10.92 11.03
N ASP A 82 -1.50 -10.79 10.13
CA ASP A 82 -2.21 -11.94 9.55
C ASP A 82 -1.50 -12.54 8.33
N TYR A 83 -0.77 -11.74 7.56
CA TYR A 83 -0.18 -12.14 6.28
C TYR A 83 1.34 -11.92 6.19
N GLY A 84 1.95 -11.33 7.20
CA GLY A 84 3.39 -11.05 7.18
C GLY A 84 3.79 -10.02 6.11
N GLU A 85 4.95 -10.23 5.52
CA GLU A 85 5.52 -9.32 4.52
C GLU A 85 5.28 -9.77 3.08
N ASP A 86 4.52 -10.84 2.87
CA ASP A 86 4.23 -11.38 1.53
C ASP A 86 3.43 -10.40 0.67
N ILE A 87 2.71 -9.49 1.31
CA ILE A 87 1.92 -8.47 0.63
C ILE A 87 2.68 -7.15 0.70
N GLY A 88 3.01 -6.58 -0.47
CA GLY A 88 3.58 -5.24 -0.54
C GLY A 88 2.52 -4.19 -0.24
N ILE A 89 2.91 -3.13 0.48
CA ILE A 89 1.98 -2.04 0.82
C ILE A 89 2.61 -0.71 0.44
N SER A 90 1.90 0.05 -0.40
CA SER A 90 2.22 1.43 -0.73
C SER A 90 1.21 2.33 -0.01
N MET A 91 1.70 3.26 0.81
CA MET A 91 0.82 4.16 1.55
C MET A 91 0.47 5.39 0.73
N LEU A 92 -0.82 5.71 0.68
CA LEU A 92 -1.33 6.95 0.09
C LEU A 92 -1.57 7.96 1.21
N THR A 93 -0.96 9.13 1.13
CA THR A 93 -1.06 10.11 2.21
C THR A 93 -1.16 11.54 1.70
N ALA A 94 -2.02 12.34 2.34
CA ALA A 94 -2.07 13.79 2.14
C ALA A 94 -1.23 14.52 3.21
N TRP A 95 -0.63 13.80 4.15
CA TRP A 95 -0.10 14.33 5.40
C TRP A 95 1.38 14.08 5.61
N GLU A 96 2.04 15.05 6.25
CA GLU A 96 3.37 14.92 6.81
C GLU A 96 3.24 14.86 8.34
N ASP A 97 2.90 13.69 8.87
CA ASP A 97 2.79 13.41 10.30
C ASP A 97 3.87 12.40 10.68
N GLU A 98 4.83 12.83 11.49
CA GLU A 98 5.98 12.01 11.88
C GLU A 98 5.57 10.72 12.56
N GLU A 99 4.60 10.76 13.47
CA GLU A 99 4.11 9.57 14.17
C GLU A 99 3.52 8.54 13.20
N LYS A 100 2.72 9.01 12.25
CA LYS A 100 2.12 8.14 11.23
C LYS A 100 3.17 7.54 10.31
N TRP A 101 4.20 8.30 9.98
CA TRP A 101 5.30 7.80 9.18
C TRP A 101 6.13 6.75 9.93
N ASP A 102 6.39 6.96 11.22
CA ASP A 102 7.07 5.97 12.06
C ASP A 102 6.31 4.65 12.07
N ARG A 103 5.00 4.69 12.28
CA ARG A 103 4.15 3.51 12.30
C ARG A 103 4.12 2.80 10.94
N ALA A 104 3.95 3.55 9.86
CA ALA A 104 3.90 2.99 8.51
C ALA A 104 5.26 2.39 8.11
N THR A 105 6.35 3.09 8.39
CA THR A 105 7.70 2.60 8.10
C THR A 105 8.00 1.32 8.87
N SER A 106 7.57 1.23 10.13
CA SER A 106 7.67 0.01 10.94
C SER A 106 6.86 -1.16 10.36
N GLY A 107 5.86 -0.88 9.52
CA GLY A 107 5.10 -1.87 8.77
C GLY A 107 5.75 -2.31 7.46
N PHE A 108 6.99 -1.92 7.20
CA PHE A 108 7.76 -2.29 6.00
C PHE A 108 7.05 -1.95 4.69
N VAL A 109 6.50 -0.73 4.61
CA VAL A 109 5.86 -0.26 3.38
C VAL A 109 6.89 -0.06 2.27
N VAL A 110 6.50 -0.34 1.04
CA VAL A 110 7.40 -0.20 -0.11
C VAL A 110 7.67 1.25 -0.45
N ASN A 111 6.69 2.14 -0.26
CA ASN A 111 6.85 3.58 -0.38
C ASN A 111 5.65 4.34 0.16
N TYR A 112 5.76 5.66 0.12
CA TYR A 112 4.67 6.61 0.34
C TYR A 112 4.40 7.35 -0.96
N ILE A 113 3.14 7.47 -1.32
CA ILE A 113 2.72 8.30 -2.44
C ILE A 113 1.88 9.45 -1.88
N LYS A 114 2.36 10.66 -2.07
CA LYS A 114 1.70 11.85 -1.55
C LYS A 114 0.57 12.30 -2.46
N LYS A 115 -0.58 12.61 -1.88
CA LYS A 115 -1.71 13.19 -2.60
C LYS A 115 -1.50 14.70 -2.77
N PRO A 116 -1.85 15.32 -3.89
CA PRO A 116 -2.32 14.68 -5.12
C PRO A 116 -1.18 13.96 -5.85
N PHE A 117 -1.46 12.78 -6.38
CA PHE A 117 -0.46 11.94 -7.05
C PHE A 117 -0.63 11.99 -8.57
N LYS A 118 0.44 11.63 -9.27
CA LYS A 118 0.42 11.45 -10.72
C LYS A 118 0.26 9.96 -11.04
N GLY A 119 -0.43 9.66 -12.14
CA GLY A 119 -0.59 8.28 -12.61
C GLY A 119 0.75 7.58 -12.82
N ASP A 120 1.76 8.31 -13.28
CA ASP A 120 3.11 7.78 -13.50
C ASP A 120 3.75 7.25 -12.23
N GLU A 121 3.51 7.89 -11.08
CA GLU A 121 4.04 7.42 -9.77
C GLU A 121 3.42 6.08 -9.38
N LEU A 122 2.11 5.93 -9.60
CA LEU A 122 1.39 4.70 -9.32
C LEU A 122 1.94 3.56 -10.17
N ILE A 123 2.06 3.78 -11.46
CA ILE A 123 2.55 2.77 -12.40
C ILE A 123 4.01 2.42 -12.13
N ALA A 124 4.86 3.41 -11.84
CA ALA A 124 6.26 3.18 -11.50
C ALA A 124 6.39 2.31 -10.24
N THR A 125 5.55 2.54 -9.23
CA THR A 125 5.51 1.73 -8.00
C THR A 125 5.14 0.29 -8.31
N VAL A 126 4.10 0.08 -9.10
CA VAL A 126 3.65 -1.26 -9.50
C VAL A 126 4.74 -2.00 -10.27
N GLU A 127 5.34 -1.35 -11.25
CA GLU A 127 6.39 -1.96 -12.08
C GLU A 127 7.61 -2.35 -11.26
N LYS A 128 8.11 -1.45 -10.41
CA LYS A 128 9.26 -1.74 -9.54
C LYS A 128 8.96 -2.91 -8.59
N PHE A 129 7.77 -2.92 -8.01
CA PHE A 129 7.39 -4.00 -7.11
C PHE A 129 7.42 -5.36 -7.81
N PHE A 130 6.79 -5.47 -8.98
CA PHE A 130 6.73 -6.73 -9.71
C PHE A 130 8.02 -7.10 -10.46
N GLU A 131 8.98 -6.18 -10.55
CA GLU A 131 10.34 -6.48 -11.01
C GLU A 131 11.22 -7.09 -9.91
N GLY A 132 10.68 -7.30 -8.71
CA GLY A 132 11.43 -7.86 -7.59
C GLY A 132 12.25 -6.85 -6.80
N LYS A 133 11.93 -5.56 -6.90
CA LYS A 133 12.63 -4.47 -6.20
C LYS A 133 12.00 -4.10 -4.86
N ASP A 134 11.10 -4.91 -4.36
CA ASP A 134 10.35 -4.66 -3.12
C ASP A 134 11.28 -4.42 -1.91
N THR A 135 12.30 -5.24 -1.71
CA THR A 135 13.27 -5.07 -0.62
C THR A 135 14.01 -3.72 -0.73
N SER A 136 14.50 -3.39 -1.92
CA SER A 136 15.20 -2.11 -2.12
C SER A 136 14.27 -0.91 -1.95
N MET A 137 13.00 -1.04 -2.32
CA MET A 137 11.99 -0.01 -2.10
C MET A 137 11.75 0.24 -0.61
N VAL A 138 11.62 -0.83 0.18
CA VAL A 138 11.46 -0.74 1.63
C VAL A 138 12.68 -0.06 2.27
N LEU A 139 13.89 -0.47 1.92
CA LEU A 139 15.12 0.12 2.43
C LEU A 139 15.23 1.61 2.07
N ASN A 140 14.91 1.96 0.84
CA ASN A 140 14.93 3.36 0.39
C ASN A 140 13.90 4.20 1.17
N THR A 141 12.75 3.63 1.48
CA THR A 141 11.71 4.29 2.28
C THR A 141 12.20 4.54 3.71
N PHE A 142 12.90 3.59 4.33
CA PHE A 142 13.54 3.77 5.63
C PHE A 142 14.56 4.91 5.61
N GLU A 143 15.42 4.96 4.59
CA GLU A 143 16.44 6.01 4.45
C GLU A 143 15.79 7.39 4.35
N LYS A 144 14.77 7.54 3.52
CA LYS A 144 14.03 8.81 3.36
C LYS A 144 13.35 9.23 4.67
N HIS A 145 12.84 8.27 5.42
CA HIS A 145 12.21 8.54 6.71
C HIS A 145 13.22 9.08 7.72
N ILE A 146 14.40 8.48 7.79
CA ILE A 146 15.49 8.94 8.68
C ILE A 146 15.90 10.37 8.30
N GLU A 147 16.09 10.67 7.04
CA GLU A 147 16.43 12.02 6.56
C GLU A 147 15.37 13.05 6.98
N LYS A 148 14.09 12.72 6.83
CA LYS A 148 13.01 13.62 7.24
C LYS A 148 12.93 13.82 8.74
N ARG A 149 13.19 12.80 9.54
CA ARG A 149 13.28 12.93 11.01
C ARG A 149 14.36 13.91 11.41
N GLU A 150 15.52 13.87 10.76
CA GLU A 150 16.60 14.80 11.02
C GLU A 150 16.23 16.23 10.65
N GLU A 151 15.53 16.42 9.53
CA GLU A 151 15.00 17.74 9.14
C GLU A 151 14.04 18.30 10.18
N PHE A 152 13.11 17.50 10.70
CA PHE A 152 12.18 17.91 11.75
C PHE A 152 12.91 18.30 13.04
N LYS A 153 13.94 17.57 13.42
CA LYS A 153 14.75 17.90 14.59
C LYS A 153 15.49 19.24 14.44
N LYS A 154 15.95 19.56 13.25
CA LYS A 154 16.64 20.83 12.94
C LYS A 154 15.69 22.02 12.98
N LYS A 155 14.41 21.83 12.72
CA LYS A 155 13.37 22.88 12.72
C LYS A 155 12.76 23.12 14.09
N GLY A 156 12.95 22.20 15.01
CA GLY A 156 12.44 22.26 16.39
C GLY A 156 13.39 23.03 17.34
#